data_70ec1c8983af98373be129dae01e09be
#
_entry.id   70ec1c8983af98373be129dae01e09be
#
_cell.length_a   1.000
_cell.length_b   1.000
_cell.length_c   1.000
_cell.angle_alpha   90.00
_cell.angle_beta   90.00
_cell.angle_gamma   90.00
#
_symmetry.space_group_name_H-M   'P 1'
#
loop_
_entity.id
_entity.type
_entity.pdbx_description
1 polymer ?
#
loop_
_entity_poly.entity_id
_entity_poly.type
_entity_poly.pdbx_seq_one_letter_code
_entity_poly.pdbx_strand_id
1 'polypeptide(L)'
;ETLNLRVKGDNGLEAVKGLDMIIHEGEVLGIAGVEGNGQTEMIEALAGLRKVEKGSFRIGETNLTNSTPKERREKGLSHIPEDRHKRAAIDEFTVEENMILGVEDDYAKGAILDFAKISAKTNEYIKKYDIRTADSKVKFGGLSGGNQQKVVVARELEKENRFIIASQPTRGVDIGAIEMIHNTILQEKTKKKAILVVSAELSEVMSLSDKIAVMYEGKIVGVLKREEATTEKLGILMAGGKIDE
;
A
#
# COMPACT_ATOMS: atom_id res chain seq x y z
N GLU A 1 -8.94 9.93 -5.49
CA GLU A 1 -9.00 10.43 -6.88
C GLU A 1 -7.69 11.12 -7.27
N THR A 2 -7.24 10.86 -8.48
CA THR A 2 -6.17 11.64 -9.15
C THR A 2 -6.71 12.24 -10.44
N LEU A 3 -6.27 13.47 -10.75
CA LEU A 3 -6.60 14.16 -12.00
C LEU A 3 -5.31 14.64 -12.65
N ASN A 4 -5.06 14.18 -13.87
CA ASN A 4 -3.90 14.53 -14.71
C ASN A 4 -2.57 14.47 -13.93
N LEU A 5 -2.41 13.44 -13.08
CA LEU A 5 -1.24 13.30 -12.23
C LEU A 5 0.02 13.08 -13.08
N ARG A 6 1.03 13.95 -12.91
CA ARG A 6 2.32 13.84 -13.58
C ARG A 6 3.44 13.82 -12.56
N VAL A 7 4.33 12.87 -12.72
CA VAL A 7 5.42 12.62 -11.77
C VAL A 7 6.70 12.33 -12.55
N LYS A 8 7.81 12.91 -12.11
CA LYS A 8 9.15 12.62 -12.68
C LYS A 8 9.78 11.42 -12.00
N GLY A 9 10.46 10.60 -12.79
CA GLY A 9 11.38 9.58 -12.31
C GLY A 9 12.73 10.17 -11.87
N ASP A 10 13.60 9.31 -11.35
CA ASP A 10 14.92 9.70 -10.86
C ASP A 10 15.84 10.23 -11.98
N ASN A 11 15.57 9.83 -13.21
CA ASN A 11 16.26 10.35 -14.41
C ASN A 11 15.76 11.72 -14.89
N GLY A 12 14.82 12.35 -14.18
CA GLY A 12 14.21 13.63 -14.53
C GLY A 12 13.15 13.59 -15.63
N LEU A 13 12.91 12.45 -16.27
CA LEU A 13 11.87 12.28 -17.27
C LEU A 13 10.51 11.99 -16.60
N GLU A 14 9.42 12.29 -17.30
CA GLU A 14 8.07 11.93 -16.80
C GLU A 14 7.90 10.42 -16.77
N ALA A 15 7.77 9.86 -15.56
CA ALA A 15 7.46 8.47 -15.31
C ALA A 15 5.94 8.23 -15.22
N VAL A 16 5.17 9.21 -14.74
CA VAL A 16 3.69 9.22 -14.76
C VAL A 16 3.24 10.38 -15.62
N LYS A 17 2.44 10.10 -16.66
CA LYS A 17 2.17 11.01 -17.77
C LYS A 17 0.69 11.38 -17.87
N GLY A 18 0.14 12.00 -16.82
CA GLY A 18 -1.25 12.45 -16.81
C GLY A 18 -2.21 11.32 -16.45
N LEU A 19 -2.07 10.78 -15.25
CA LEU A 19 -2.86 9.66 -14.75
C LEU A 19 -4.14 10.16 -14.08
N ASP A 20 -5.27 9.71 -14.61
CA ASP A 20 -6.60 9.89 -14.02
C ASP A 20 -7.06 8.57 -13.41
N MET A 21 -7.47 8.61 -12.13
CA MET A 21 -7.87 7.42 -11.40
C MET A 21 -8.89 7.78 -10.32
N ILE A 22 -9.94 6.99 -10.21
CA ILE A 22 -10.95 7.09 -9.14
C ILE A 22 -11.09 5.71 -8.51
N ILE A 23 -11.03 5.67 -7.18
CA ILE A 23 -11.30 4.47 -6.38
C ILE A 23 -12.40 4.82 -5.39
N HIS A 24 -13.49 4.07 -5.40
CA HIS A 24 -14.62 4.31 -4.51
C HIS A 24 -14.44 3.61 -3.16
N GLU A 25 -15.20 4.06 -2.17
CA GLU A 25 -15.27 3.38 -0.87
C GLU A 25 -15.76 1.94 -1.04
N GLY A 26 -15.06 0.98 -0.46
CA GLY A 26 -15.36 -0.45 -0.60
C GLY A 26 -14.92 -1.04 -1.94
N GLU A 27 -14.10 -0.34 -2.70
CA GLU A 27 -13.53 -0.81 -3.96
C GLU A 27 -12.04 -1.11 -3.84
N VAL A 28 -11.61 -2.21 -4.46
CA VAL A 28 -10.19 -2.53 -4.68
C VAL A 28 -9.87 -2.32 -6.15
N LEU A 29 -9.01 -1.34 -6.43
CA LEU A 29 -8.42 -1.15 -7.75
C LEU A 29 -7.03 -1.78 -7.78
N GLY A 30 -6.84 -2.76 -8.64
CA GLY A 30 -5.53 -3.34 -8.91
C GLY A 30 -4.81 -2.61 -10.04
N ILE A 31 -3.51 -2.43 -9.92
CA ILE A 31 -2.65 -1.96 -11.01
C ILE A 31 -1.81 -3.14 -11.48
N ALA A 32 -2.00 -3.52 -12.73
CA ALA A 32 -1.15 -4.46 -13.44
C ALA A 32 -0.18 -3.70 -14.36
N GLY A 33 1.00 -4.24 -14.58
CA GLY A 33 2.01 -3.66 -15.47
C GLY A 33 3.40 -4.22 -15.19
N VAL A 34 4.24 -4.23 -16.20
CA VAL A 34 5.65 -4.61 -16.04
C VAL A 34 6.37 -3.55 -15.21
N GLU A 35 7.29 -3.97 -14.33
CA GLU A 35 8.12 -3.05 -13.55
C GLU A 35 8.78 -1.97 -14.43
N GLY A 36 8.88 -0.75 -13.89
CA GLY A 36 9.45 0.39 -14.62
C GLY A 36 8.46 1.19 -15.47
N ASN A 37 7.18 0.83 -15.48
CA ASN A 37 6.16 1.59 -16.19
C ASN A 37 5.56 2.77 -15.39
N GLY A 38 6.18 3.15 -14.26
CA GLY A 38 5.77 4.32 -13.48
C GLY A 38 4.96 3.99 -12.21
N GLN A 39 4.76 2.71 -11.88
CA GLN A 39 4.01 2.29 -10.69
C GLN A 39 4.67 2.79 -9.40
N THR A 40 5.99 2.65 -9.28
CA THR A 40 6.76 3.10 -8.10
C THR A 40 6.63 4.61 -7.91
N GLU A 41 6.82 5.39 -8.98
CA GLU A 41 6.70 6.85 -8.93
C GLU A 41 5.29 7.31 -8.61
N MET A 42 4.28 6.62 -9.13
CA MET A 42 2.88 6.85 -8.78
C MET A 42 2.64 6.62 -7.29
N ILE A 43 3.04 5.46 -6.75
CA ILE A 43 2.88 5.13 -5.33
C ILE A 43 3.61 6.14 -4.45
N GLU A 44 4.87 6.46 -4.76
CA GLU A 44 5.65 7.43 -4.01
C GLU A 44 5.00 8.82 -4.03
N ALA A 45 4.44 9.24 -5.17
CA ALA A 45 3.71 10.49 -5.27
C ALA A 45 2.43 10.48 -4.44
N LEU A 46 1.65 9.38 -4.46
CA LEU A 46 0.44 9.22 -3.63
C LEU A 46 0.76 9.11 -2.13
N ALA A 47 1.90 8.52 -1.77
CA ALA A 47 2.36 8.44 -0.38
C ALA A 47 3.02 9.74 0.14
N GLY A 48 3.27 10.73 -0.75
CA GLY A 48 3.94 11.99 -0.41
C GLY A 48 5.46 11.89 -0.33
N LEU A 49 6.02 10.80 -0.84
CA LEU A 49 7.47 10.55 -0.86
C LEU A 49 8.15 11.12 -2.10
N ARG A 50 7.36 11.51 -3.10
CA ARG A 50 7.81 12.10 -4.35
C ARG A 50 6.90 13.28 -4.72
N LYS A 51 7.51 14.31 -5.30
CA LYS A 51 6.79 15.52 -5.70
C LYS A 51 5.87 15.26 -6.89
N VAL A 52 4.65 15.76 -6.81
CA VAL A 52 3.73 15.86 -7.95
C VAL A 52 4.11 17.08 -8.78
N GLU A 53 4.42 16.89 -10.06
CA GLU A 53 4.79 18.00 -10.95
C GLU A 53 3.55 18.74 -11.49
N LYS A 54 2.50 18.01 -11.84
CA LYS A 54 1.21 18.55 -12.29
C LYS A 54 0.07 17.63 -11.89
N GLY A 55 -1.14 18.18 -11.92
CA GLY A 55 -2.35 17.46 -11.56
C GLY A 55 -2.65 17.53 -10.07
N SER A 56 -3.53 16.66 -9.61
CA SER A 56 -3.96 16.65 -8.22
C SER A 56 -4.22 15.25 -7.69
N PHE A 57 -4.09 15.11 -6.36
CA PHE A 57 -4.48 13.93 -5.59
C PHE A 57 -5.35 14.36 -4.41
N ARG A 58 -6.47 13.66 -4.21
CA ARG A 58 -7.36 13.91 -3.07
C ARG A 58 -7.95 12.64 -2.46
N ILE A 59 -8.28 12.71 -1.18
CA ILE A 59 -9.06 11.71 -0.45
C ILE A 59 -10.37 12.39 0.00
N GLY A 60 -11.48 11.94 -0.55
CA GLY A 60 -12.75 12.63 -0.43
C GLY A 60 -12.64 14.07 -0.94
N GLU A 61 -13.01 15.05 -0.12
CA GLU A 61 -12.93 16.47 -0.48
C GLU A 61 -11.55 17.09 -0.19
N THR A 62 -10.66 16.39 0.54
CA THR A 62 -9.37 16.90 0.95
C THR A 62 -8.33 16.77 -0.14
N ASN A 63 -7.83 17.90 -0.65
CA ASN A 63 -6.70 17.92 -1.59
C ASN A 63 -5.38 17.67 -0.82
N LEU A 64 -4.65 16.64 -1.22
CA LEU A 64 -3.40 16.19 -0.60
C LEU A 64 -2.20 16.28 -1.54
N THR A 65 -2.32 16.94 -2.67
CA THR A 65 -1.29 16.99 -3.72
C THR A 65 0.08 17.39 -3.18
N ASN A 66 0.14 18.44 -2.36
CA ASN A 66 1.38 19.00 -1.83
C ASN A 66 1.58 18.73 -0.34
N SER A 67 0.77 17.85 0.26
CA SER A 67 0.89 17.50 1.67
C SER A 67 2.04 16.53 1.93
N THR A 68 2.58 16.62 3.13
CA THR A 68 3.63 15.73 3.64
C THR A 68 3.10 14.31 3.88
N PRO A 69 3.94 13.29 3.99
CA PRO A 69 3.52 11.95 4.37
C PRO A 69 2.77 11.90 5.71
N LYS A 70 3.17 12.72 6.71
CA LYS A 70 2.49 12.83 8.00
C LYS A 70 1.07 13.35 7.81
N GLU A 71 0.88 14.46 7.12
CA GLU A 71 -0.45 15.05 6.85
C GLU A 71 -1.36 14.07 6.09
N ARG A 72 -0.82 13.33 5.10
CA ARG A 72 -1.60 12.31 4.37
C ARG A 72 -2.07 11.20 5.29
N ARG A 73 -1.22 10.73 6.19
CA ARG A 73 -1.55 9.73 7.19
C ARG A 73 -2.65 10.22 8.13
N GLU A 74 -2.54 11.44 8.64
CA GLU A 74 -3.56 12.09 9.47
C GLU A 74 -4.91 12.26 8.74
N LYS A 75 -4.90 12.29 7.40
CA LYS A 75 -6.11 12.32 6.57
C LYS A 75 -6.58 10.94 6.11
N GLY A 76 -6.03 9.88 6.69
CA GLY A 76 -6.49 8.52 6.52
C GLY A 76 -5.84 7.76 5.37
N LEU A 77 -4.61 8.13 4.95
CA LEU A 77 -3.82 7.31 4.04
C LEU A 77 -2.98 6.31 4.82
N SER A 78 -3.09 5.03 4.47
CA SER A 78 -2.17 3.97 4.90
C SER A 78 -1.39 3.44 3.72
N HIS A 79 -0.12 3.09 3.94
CA HIS A 79 0.76 2.62 2.88
C HIS A 79 1.57 1.40 3.34
N ILE A 80 1.30 0.26 2.73
CA ILE A 80 2.12 -0.95 2.83
C ILE A 80 3.11 -0.87 1.66
N PRO A 81 4.41 -0.56 1.89
CA PRO A 81 5.37 -0.38 0.82
C PRO A 81 5.93 -1.70 0.32
N GLU A 82 6.44 -1.69 -0.90
CA GLU A 82 7.06 -2.83 -1.56
C GLU A 82 8.30 -3.35 -0.81
N ASP A 83 9.15 -2.45 -0.34
CA ASP A 83 10.37 -2.77 0.43
C ASP A 83 10.19 -2.35 1.89
N ARG A 84 9.89 -3.33 2.74
CA ARG A 84 9.66 -3.11 4.17
C ARG A 84 10.91 -2.65 4.91
N HIS A 85 12.10 -3.12 4.54
CA HIS A 85 13.35 -2.75 5.20
C HIS A 85 13.76 -1.31 4.87
N LYS A 86 13.50 -0.88 3.64
CA LYS A 86 13.83 0.47 3.19
C LYS A 86 12.82 1.52 3.64
N ARG A 87 11.54 1.15 3.77
CA ARG A 87 10.43 2.12 3.86
C ARG A 87 9.47 1.91 5.02
N ALA A 88 9.44 0.73 5.63
CA ALA A 88 8.39 0.42 6.59
C ALA A 88 8.89 0.07 7.98
N ALA A 89 10.09 -0.43 8.15
CA ALA A 89 10.56 -0.91 9.44
C ALA A 89 12.04 -0.60 9.69
N ILE A 90 12.44 -0.69 10.94
CA ILE A 90 13.83 -0.56 11.40
C ILE A 90 14.21 -1.90 12.02
N ASP A 91 15.16 -2.62 11.41
CA ASP A 91 15.53 -3.98 11.79
C ASP A 91 16.05 -4.11 13.22
N GLU A 92 16.76 -3.08 13.71
CA GLU A 92 17.31 -3.03 15.06
C GLU A 92 16.27 -2.73 16.13
N PHE A 93 15.11 -2.19 15.75
CA PHE A 93 14.00 -1.92 16.67
C PHE A 93 13.26 -3.21 17.02
N THR A 94 12.64 -3.21 18.17
CA THR A 94 11.73 -4.29 18.58
C THR A 94 10.44 -4.29 17.76
N VAL A 95 9.66 -5.37 17.87
CA VAL A 95 8.33 -5.46 17.26
C VAL A 95 7.45 -4.32 17.79
N GLU A 96 7.45 -4.04 19.09
CA GLU A 96 6.62 -2.98 19.67
C GLU A 96 7.05 -1.57 19.24
N GLU A 97 8.34 -1.31 19.08
CA GLU A 97 8.83 -0.04 18.54
C GLU A 97 8.45 0.14 17.06
N ASN A 98 8.58 -0.92 16.26
CA ASN A 98 8.13 -0.88 14.87
C ASN A 98 6.60 -0.73 14.75
N MET A 99 5.83 -1.24 15.71
CA MET A 99 4.37 -1.16 15.69
C MET A 99 3.83 0.26 15.85
N ILE A 100 4.59 1.15 16.48
CA ILE A 100 4.17 2.54 16.71
C ILE A 100 4.78 3.55 15.73
N LEU A 101 5.66 3.12 14.81
CA LEU A 101 6.31 4.03 13.87
C LEU A 101 5.27 4.86 13.09
N GLY A 102 5.37 6.18 13.27
CA GLY A 102 4.53 7.19 12.65
C GLY A 102 3.15 7.37 13.29
N VAL A 103 2.92 6.78 14.44
CA VAL A 103 1.74 6.98 15.31
C VAL A 103 2.17 7.13 16.77
N GLU A 104 3.40 7.57 17.00
CA GLU A 104 4.01 7.72 18.33
C GLU A 104 3.17 8.63 19.23
N ASP A 105 2.57 9.67 18.65
CA ASP A 105 1.73 10.63 19.37
C ASP A 105 0.51 9.96 20.05
N ASP A 106 -0.02 8.87 19.50
CA ASP A 106 -1.15 8.12 20.07
C ASP A 106 -0.76 7.35 21.34
N TYR A 107 0.55 7.14 21.54
CA TYR A 107 1.11 6.40 22.65
C TYR A 107 1.91 7.28 23.61
N ALA A 108 1.90 8.60 23.43
CA ALA A 108 2.63 9.54 24.26
C ALA A 108 1.73 10.19 25.32
N LYS A 109 2.31 10.45 26.49
CA LYS A 109 1.78 11.36 27.52
C LYS A 109 2.73 12.54 27.62
N GLY A 110 2.43 13.61 26.88
CA GLY A 110 3.38 14.70 26.69
C GLY A 110 4.59 14.26 25.87
N ALA A 111 5.79 14.38 26.41
CA ALA A 111 7.04 13.97 25.73
C ALA A 111 7.50 12.53 26.07
N ILE A 112 6.70 11.76 26.80
CA ILE A 112 7.08 10.43 27.29
C ILE A 112 6.15 9.37 26.69
N LEU A 113 6.72 8.32 26.09
CA LEU A 113 5.98 7.17 25.58
C LEU A 113 5.45 6.29 26.72
N ASP A 114 4.21 5.85 26.61
CA ASP A 114 3.58 4.88 27.52
C ASP A 114 3.90 3.44 27.06
N PHE A 115 5.05 2.93 27.47
CA PHE A 115 5.50 1.58 27.08
C PHE A 115 4.55 0.47 27.53
N ALA A 116 3.80 0.64 28.63
CA ALA A 116 2.81 -0.34 29.06
C ALA A 116 1.65 -0.43 28.05
N LYS A 117 1.16 0.73 27.57
CA LYS A 117 0.13 0.82 26.54
C LYS A 117 0.64 0.24 25.20
N ILE A 118 1.88 0.55 24.82
CA ILE A 118 2.52 0.04 23.60
C ILE A 118 2.58 -1.48 23.63
N SER A 119 3.17 -2.06 24.68
CA SER A 119 3.30 -3.52 24.82
C SER A 119 1.94 -4.21 24.85
N ALA A 120 0.94 -3.68 25.57
CA ALA A 120 -0.39 -4.25 25.64
C ALA A 120 -1.04 -4.28 24.24
N LYS A 121 -0.98 -3.16 23.50
CA LYS A 121 -1.57 -3.06 22.16
C LYS A 121 -0.83 -3.92 21.13
N THR A 122 0.49 -3.94 21.20
CA THR A 122 1.31 -4.80 20.34
C THR A 122 0.99 -6.28 20.56
N ASN A 123 0.82 -6.73 21.80
CA ASN A 123 0.45 -8.11 22.09
C ASN A 123 -0.96 -8.48 21.60
N GLU A 124 -1.89 -7.52 21.57
CA GLU A 124 -3.20 -7.68 20.91
C GLU A 124 -3.02 -7.94 19.40
N TYR A 125 -2.20 -7.10 18.73
CA TYR A 125 -1.93 -7.21 17.30
C TYR A 125 -1.15 -8.47 16.93
N ILE A 126 -0.19 -8.89 17.77
CA ILE A 126 0.54 -10.16 17.60
C ILE A 126 -0.45 -11.32 17.50
N LYS A 127 -1.45 -11.36 18.38
CA LYS A 127 -2.49 -12.40 18.35
C LYS A 127 -3.44 -12.27 17.17
N LYS A 128 -3.91 -11.04 16.89
CA LYS A 128 -4.89 -10.76 15.83
C LYS A 128 -4.35 -11.09 14.44
N TYR A 129 -3.06 -10.81 14.20
CA TYR A 129 -2.40 -11.01 12.91
C TYR A 129 -1.57 -12.29 12.84
N ASP A 130 -1.68 -13.16 13.82
CA ASP A 130 -0.88 -14.41 13.91
C ASP A 130 0.61 -14.14 13.66
N ILE A 131 1.17 -13.14 14.33
CA ILE A 131 2.60 -12.81 14.22
C ILE A 131 3.37 -13.78 15.11
N ARG A 132 4.19 -14.64 14.52
CA ARG A 132 4.97 -15.63 15.25
C ARG A 132 6.25 -14.99 15.78
N THR A 133 6.23 -14.66 17.05
CA THR A 133 7.35 -14.09 17.82
C THR A 133 7.29 -14.60 19.25
N ALA A 134 8.44 -14.61 19.97
CA ALA A 134 8.48 -14.98 21.36
C ALA A 134 7.73 -13.97 22.24
N ASP A 135 7.94 -12.68 21.98
CA ASP A 135 7.24 -11.55 22.62
C ASP A 135 7.36 -10.28 21.77
N SER A 136 6.80 -9.16 22.26
CA SER A 136 6.83 -7.87 21.57
C SER A 136 8.21 -7.19 21.56
N LYS A 137 9.15 -7.63 22.40
CA LYS A 137 10.49 -7.04 22.59
C LYS A 137 11.57 -7.68 21.73
N VAL A 138 11.21 -8.73 20.98
CA VAL A 138 12.12 -9.33 19.99
C VAL A 138 12.44 -8.30 18.91
N LYS A 139 13.68 -8.26 18.44
CA LYS A 139 14.09 -7.40 17.32
C LYS A 139 13.37 -7.81 16.05
N PHE A 140 12.86 -6.81 15.32
CA PHE A 140 12.12 -7.00 14.06
C PHE A 140 12.95 -7.78 13.03
N GLY A 141 14.24 -7.45 12.88
CA GLY A 141 15.15 -8.13 11.95
C GLY A 141 15.35 -9.63 12.24
N GLY A 142 15.03 -10.10 13.46
CA GLY A 142 15.08 -11.53 13.83
C GLY A 142 13.84 -12.33 13.42
N LEU A 143 12.79 -11.69 12.95
CA LEU A 143 11.58 -12.36 12.49
C LEU A 143 11.75 -12.93 11.07
N SER A 144 10.99 -13.98 10.72
CA SER A 144 10.86 -14.39 9.33
C SER A 144 10.20 -13.31 8.48
N GLY A 145 10.48 -13.30 7.16
CA GLY A 145 9.93 -12.30 6.24
C GLY A 145 8.40 -12.20 6.28
N GLY A 146 7.71 -13.34 6.43
CA GLY A 146 6.25 -13.36 6.60
C GLY A 146 5.80 -12.67 7.89
N ASN A 147 6.48 -12.90 9.01
CA ASN A 147 6.13 -12.25 10.29
C ASN A 147 6.50 -10.75 10.29
N GLN A 148 7.61 -10.37 9.66
CA GLN A 148 7.96 -8.97 9.42
C GLN A 148 6.86 -8.25 8.64
N GLN A 149 6.38 -8.86 7.57
CA GLN A 149 5.30 -8.28 6.75
C GLN A 149 3.98 -8.17 7.52
N LYS A 150 3.64 -9.18 8.34
CA LYS A 150 2.47 -9.13 9.23
C LYS A 150 2.55 -7.96 10.22
N VAL A 151 3.72 -7.64 10.77
CA VAL A 151 3.92 -6.45 11.64
C VAL A 151 3.61 -5.17 10.87
N VAL A 152 4.15 -5.01 9.65
CA VAL A 152 3.90 -3.84 8.82
C VAL A 152 2.42 -3.72 8.46
N VAL A 153 1.80 -4.81 8.01
CA VAL A 153 0.37 -4.86 7.66
C VAL A 153 -0.50 -4.50 8.87
N ALA A 154 -0.22 -5.10 10.04
CA ALA A 154 -0.95 -4.80 11.26
C ALA A 154 -0.88 -3.31 11.60
N ARG A 155 0.32 -2.72 11.64
CA ARG A 155 0.49 -1.30 11.92
C ARG A 155 -0.27 -0.40 10.93
N GLU A 156 -0.17 -0.70 9.63
CA GLU A 156 -0.78 0.14 8.62
C GLU A 156 -2.31 0.03 8.59
N LEU A 157 -2.87 -1.14 8.90
CA LEU A 157 -4.31 -1.36 8.83
C LEU A 157 -5.06 -1.07 10.14
N GLU A 158 -4.37 -1.04 11.28
CA GLU A 158 -4.99 -0.71 12.58
C GLU A 158 -5.14 0.78 12.86
N LYS A 159 -4.69 1.63 11.93
CA LYS A 159 -4.93 3.07 11.95
C LYS A 159 -6.34 3.40 11.45
N GLU A 160 -6.84 4.57 11.82
CA GLU A 160 -8.00 5.15 11.12
C GLU A 160 -7.58 5.49 9.69
N ASN A 161 -7.97 4.66 8.75
CA ASN A 161 -7.68 4.87 7.35
C ASN A 161 -8.97 4.93 6.51
N ARG A 162 -8.88 5.65 5.39
CA ARG A 162 -9.91 5.78 4.35
C ARG A 162 -9.42 5.26 3.01
N PHE A 163 -8.10 5.37 2.79
CA PHE A 163 -7.44 4.94 1.57
C PHE A 163 -6.17 4.15 1.92
N ILE A 164 -6.08 2.94 1.38
CA ILE A 164 -4.97 2.01 1.61
C ILE A 164 -4.23 1.80 0.29
N ILE A 165 -2.93 2.02 0.29
CA ILE A 165 -2.03 1.63 -0.79
C ILE A 165 -1.31 0.36 -0.34
N ALA A 166 -1.51 -0.74 -1.05
CA ALA A 166 -0.82 -2.01 -0.85
C ALA A 166 0.10 -2.27 -2.05
N SER A 167 1.38 -1.96 -1.89
CA SER A 167 2.39 -2.17 -2.92
C SER A 167 3.14 -3.46 -2.64
N GLN A 168 3.05 -4.43 -3.55
CA GLN A 168 3.68 -5.74 -3.44
C GLN A 168 3.45 -6.37 -2.04
N PRO A 169 2.19 -6.43 -1.55
CA PRO A 169 1.92 -6.70 -0.14
C PRO A 169 2.39 -8.08 0.34
N THR A 170 2.63 -9.02 -0.58
CA THR A 170 3.08 -10.37 -0.26
C THR A 170 4.49 -10.68 -0.75
N ARG A 171 5.26 -9.66 -1.16
CA ARG A 171 6.62 -9.88 -1.64
C ARG A 171 7.53 -10.48 -0.57
N GLY A 172 8.13 -11.63 -0.91
CA GLY A 172 9.12 -12.29 -0.06
C GLY A 172 8.54 -12.88 1.23
N VAL A 173 7.30 -13.36 1.18
CA VAL A 173 6.65 -14.04 2.30
C VAL A 173 6.23 -15.47 1.92
N ASP A 174 5.99 -16.29 2.94
CA ASP A 174 5.52 -17.66 2.76
C ASP A 174 4.02 -17.73 2.42
N ILE A 175 3.57 -18.87 1.89
CA ILE A 175 2.17 -19.08 1.43
C ILE A 175 1.16 -18.80 2.53
N GLY A 176 1.44 -19.21 3.78
CA GLY A 176 0.52 -18.96 4.89
C GLY A 176 0.36 -17.47 5.23
N ALA A 177 1.44 -16.70 5.09
CA ALA A 177 1.38 -15.25 5.25
C ALA A 177 0.65 -14.57 4.09
N ILE A 178 0.79 -15.06 2.85
CA ILE A 178 0.07 -14.55 1.67
C ILE A 178 -1.44 -14.58 1.92
N GLU A 179 -1.97 -15.75 2.27
CA GLU A 179 -3.40 -15.94 2.49
C GLU A 179 -3.94 -15.00 3.59
N MET A 180 -3.20 -14.88 4.70
CA MET A 180 -3.58 -14.01 5.80
C MET A 180 -3.60 -12.53 5.37
N ILE A 181 -2.57 -12.06 4.65
CA ILE A 181 -2.48 -10.68 4.16
C ILE A 181 -3.62 -10.37 3.18
N HIS A 182 -3.89 -11.27 2.23
CA HIS A 182 -5.00 -11.12 1.28
C HIS A 182 -6.35 -11.01 2.00
N ASN A 183 -6.62 -11.93 2.93
CA ASN A 183 -7.85 -11.92 3.70
C ASN A 183 -8.00 -10.63 4.52
N THR A 184 -6.89 -10.12 5.08
CA THR A 184 -6.90 -8.87 5.84
C THR A 184 -7.22 -7.67 4.94
N ILE A 185 -6.61 -7.57 3.75
CA ILE A 185 -6.91 -6.53 2.76
C ILE A 185 -8.40 -6.58 2.35
N LEU A 186 -8.93 -7.77 2.07
CA LEU A 186 -10.34 -7.95 1.73
C LEU A 186 -11.28 -7.59 2.89
N GLN A 187 -10.89 -7.83 4.14
CA GLN A 187 -11.65 -7.36 5.30
C GLN A 187 -11.69 -5.82 5.38
N GLU A 188 -10.61 -5.12 5.05
CA GLU A 188 -10.63 -3.66 5.00
C GLU A 188 -11.59 -3.14 3.93
N LYS A 189 -11.70 -3.81 2.78
CA LYS A 189 -12.72 -3.52 1.76
C LYS A 189 -14.14 -3.58 2.34
N THR A 190 -14.46 -4.61 3.15
CA THR A 190 -15.80 -4.74 3.76
C THR A 190 -16.12 -3.60 4.75
N LYS A 191 -15.09 -2.94 5.29
CA LYS A 191 -15.20 -1.74 6.12
C LYS A 191 -15.33 -0.45 5.29
N LYS A 192 -15.60 -0.58 3.98
CA LYS A 192 -15.74 0.53 3.02
C LYS A 192 -14.48 1.37 2.83
N LYS A 193 -13.30 0.78 3.00
CA LYS A 193 -12.05 1.46 2.64
C LYS A 193 -11.84 1.40 1.12
N ALA A 194 -11.31 2.49 0.55
CA ALA A 194 -10.81 2.49 -0.82
C ALA A 194 -9.40 1.87 -0.82
N ILE A 195 -9.11 0.94 -1.72
CA ILE A 195 -7.85 0.20 -1.71
C ILE A 195 -7.22 0.21 -3.10
N LEU A 196 -5.95 0.57 -3.16
CA LEU A 196 -5.10 0.46 -4.35
C LEU A 196 -4.10 -0.67 -4.12
N VAL A 197 -4.21 -1.73 -4.92
CA VAL A 197 -3.25 -2.84 -4.92
C VAL A 197 -2.34 -2.70 -6.13
N VAL A 198 -1.03 -2.72 -5.92
CA VAL A 198 -0.04 -2.73 -6.99
C VAL A 198 0.86 -3.93 -6.79
N SER A 199 0.88 -4.85 -7.75
CA SER A 199 1.73 -6.04 -7.67
C SER A 199 2.26 -6.44 -9.05
N ALA A 200 3.49 -6.97 -9.07
CA ALA A 200 4.07 -7.61 -10.24
C ALA A 200 3.43 -9.00 -10.48
N GLU A 201 2.87 -9.61 -9.43
CA GLU A 201 2.18 -10.88 -9.50
C GLU A 201 0.75 -10.69 -9.99
N LEU A 202 0.51 -10.99 -11.27
CA LEU A 202 -0.81 -10.81 -11.88
C LEU A 202 -1.91 -11.59 -11.15
N SER A 203 -1.59 -12.78 -10.64
CA SER A 203 -2.48 -13.59 -9.82
C SER A 203 -2.93 -12.87 -8.54
N GLU A 204 -2.04 -12.13 -7.88
CA GLU A 204 -2.36 -11.33 -6.70
C GLU A 204 -3.32 -10.19 -7.07
N VAL A 205 -2.99 -9.43 -8.12
CA VAL A 205 -3.87 -8.36 -8.63
C VAL A 205 -5.25 -8.90 -8.95
N MET A 206 -5.32 -10.01 -9.68
CA MET A 206 -6.59 -10.63 -10.08
C MET A 206 -7.40 -11.18 -8.90
N SER A 207 -6.75 -11.66 -7.84
CA SER A 207 -7.45 -12.24 -6.68
C SER A 207 -8.06 -11.21 -5.75
N LEU A 208 -7.48 -10.01 -5.68
CA LEU A 208 -7.87 -8.98 -4.72
C LEU A 208 -8.79 -7.91 -5.30
N SER A 209 -8.73 -7.66 -6.62
CA SER A 209 -9.29 -6.46 -7.23
C SER A 209 -10.71 -6.62 -7.75
N ASP A 210 -11.50 -5.56 -7.67
CA ASP A 210 -12.80 -5.43 -8.36
C ASP A 210 -12.63 -4.94 -9.78
N LYS A 211 -11.65 -4.04 -9.97
CA LYS A 211 -11.22 -3.54 -11.28
C LYS A 211 -9.72 -3.60 -11.38
N ILE A 212 -9.23 -3.79 -12.58
CA ILE A 212 -7.79 -3.84 -12.86
C ILE A 212 -7.48 -2.77 -13.91
N ALA A 213 -6.67 -1.80 -13.54
CA ALA A 213 -6.09 -0.84 -14.47
C ALA A 213 -4.71 -1.33 -14.90
N VAL A 214 -4.42 -1.24 -16.19
CA VAL A 214 -3.12 -1.63 -16.74
C VAL A 214 -2.29 -0.38 -16.98
N MET A 215 -1.10 -0.36 -16.40
CA MET A 215 -0.15 0.73 -16.56
C MET A 215 0.95 0.35 -17.55
N TYR A 216 1.10 1.20 -18.58
CA TYR A 216 2.12 1.05 -19.62
C TYR A 216 2.69 2.42 -19.97
N GLU A 217 4.03 2.54 -19.99
CA GLU A 217 4.78 3.78 -20.28
C GLU A 217 4.26 5.03 -19.54
N GLY A 218 3.91 4.88 -18.27
CA GLY A 218 3.45 5.97 -17.40
C GLY A 218 1.99 6.38 -17.57
N LYS A 219 1.18 5.60 -18.27
CA LYS A 219 -0.25 5.86 -18.50
C LYS A 219 -1.09 4.64 -18.15
N ILE A 220 -2.34 4.87 -17.77
CA ILE A 220 -3.36 3.81 -17.77
C ILE A 220 -3.81 3.60 -19.20
N VAL A 221 -3.58 2.41 -19.74
CA VAL A 221 -3.94 2.04 -21.13
C VAL A 221 -5.24 1.25 -21.25
N GLY A 222 -5.78 0.80 -20.13
CA GLY A 222 -7.08 0.15 -20.06
C GLY A 222 -7.48 -0.11 -18.60
N VAL A 223 -8.79 -0.18 -18.37
CA VAL A 223 -9.38 -0.56 -17.08
C VAL A 223 -10.45 -1.62 -17.36
N LEU A 224 -10.30 -2.78 -16.76
CA LEU A 224 -11.21 -3.91 -16.91
C LEU A 224 -11.87 -4.22 -15.57
N LYS A 225 -13.14 -4.60 -15.58
CA LYS A 225 -13.77 -5.22 -14.42
C LYS A 225 -13.13 -6.59 -14.19
N ARG A 226 -13.16 -7.06 -12.94
CA ARG A 226 -12.54 -8.35 -12.58
C ARG A 226 -13.07 -9.52 -13.42
N GLU A 227 -14.36 -9.55 -13.70
CA GLU A 227 -15.01 -10.60 -14.51
C GLU A 227 -14.59 -10.59 -15.99
N GLU A 228 -14.15 -9.43 -16.50
CA GLU A 228 -13.72 -9.26 -17.90
C GLU A 228 -12.21 -9.45 -18.06
N ALA A 229 -11.47 -9.35 -16.96
CA ALA A 229 -10.01 -9.43 -16.93
C ALA A 229 -9.53 -10.88 -17.02
N THR A 230 -8.95 -11.22 -18.16
CA THR A 230 -8.23 -12.48 -18.36
C THR A 230 -6.72 -12.23 -18.40
N THR A 231 -5.92 -13.23 -18.07
CA THR A 231 -4.44 -13.14 -18.16
C THR A 231 -4.00 -12.71 -19.57
N GLU A 232 -4.70 -13.19 -20.60
CA GLU A 232 -4.42 -12.87 -22.00
C GLU A 232 -4.67 -11.38 -22.29
N LYS A 233 -5.88 -10.88 -21.95
CA LYS A 233 -6.23 -9.47 -22.15
C LYS A 233 -5.28 -8.53 -21.40
N LEU A 234 -5.01 -8.85 -20.14
CA LEU A 234 -4.08 -8.06 -19.34
C LEU A 234 -2.67 -8.10 -19.92
N GLY A 235 -2.20 -9.26 -20.39
CA GLY A 235 -0.91 -9.41 -21.05
C GLY A 235 -0.78 -8.57 -22.32
N ILE A 236 -1.82 -8.51 -23.15
CA ILE A 236 -1.85 -7.66 -24.36
C ILE A 236 -1.69 -6.18 -23.97
N LEU A 237 -2.49 -5.70 -22.99
CA LEU A 237 -2.41 -4.32 -22.54
C LEU A 237 -1.07 -4.00 -21.88
N MET A 238 -0.50 -4.93 -21.08
CA MET A 238 0.81 -4.78 -20.45
C MET A 238 1.97 -4.70 -21.46
N ALA A 239 1.78 -5.24 -22.65
CA ALA A 239 2.71 -5.13 -23.77
C ALA A 239 2.45 -3.88 -24.67
N GLY A 240 1.51 -3.01 -24.30
CA GLY A 240 1.14 -1.83 -25.07
C GLY A 240 0.21 -2.11 -26.26
N GLY A 241 -0.33 -3.33 -26.35
CA GLY A 241 -1.35 -3.68 -27.34
C GLY A 241 -2.73 -3.09 -27.01
N LYS A 242 -3.67 -3.28 -27.93
CA LYS A 242 -5.08 -2.92 -27.74
C LYS A 242 -5.92 -4.19 -27.72
N ILE A 243 -6.96 -4.19 -26.91
CA ILE A 243 -8.00 -5.21 -26.94
C ILE A 243 -9.17 -4.64 -27.75
N ASP A 244 -9.65 -5.44 -28.68
CA ASP A 244 -10.90 -5.11 -29.39
C ASP A 244 -12.07 -5.20 -28.40
N GLU A 245 -12.99 -4.24 -28.47
CA GLU A 245 -14.19 -4.16 -27.65
C GLU A 245 -15.16 -5.32 -27.89
#